data_a58d783ffb346f72ff06eae2f4685dad
#
_entry.id   a58d783ffb346f72ff06eae2f4685dad
#
_cell.length_a   1.000
_cell.length_b   1.000
_cell.length_c   1.000
_cell.angle_alpha   90.00
_cell.angle_beta   90.00
_cell.angle_gamma   90.00
#
_symmetry.space_group_name_H-M   'P 1'
#
loop_
_entity.id
_entity.type
_entity.pdbx_description
1 polymer ?
#
loop_
_entity_poly.entity_id
_entity_poly.type
_entity_poly.pdbx_seq_one_letter_code
_entity_poly.pdbx_strand_id
1 'polypeptide(L)'
;MDSRRRRLPGRRGISFGLTLFVCVLAGTGAARASFSWPTGATAAVSTATLAPVSGFSATGACNGLLSAKATLTGTATTSAFAAGYKLQRFKNGNPDGSLTTLNPVSTATVTETSLATGTSYSWNLYAYYQGWTSPVASTSATTPAVCL
;
A
#
# COMPACT_ATOMS: atom_id res chain seq x y z
N MET A 1 59.06 44.57 -2.56
CA MET A 1 58.29 43.29 -2.57
C MET A 1 56.98 43.55 -1.82
N ASP A 2 55.95 43.84 -2.59
CA ASP A 2 54.65 44.35 -2.08
C ASP A 2 53.64 43.19 -2.06
N SER A 3 53.26 42.79 -0.85
CA SER A 3 52.38 41.67 -0.59
C SER A 3 50.94 42.19 -0.47
N ARG A 4 50.19 42.26 -1.59
CA ARG A 4 48.78 42.66 -1.58
C ARG A 4 47.92 41.49 -1.06
N ARG A 5 47.50 41.60 0.20
CA ARG A 5 46.44 40.75 0.75
C ARG A 5 45.12 41.10 0.12
N ARG A 6 44.56 40.21 -0.74
CA ARG A 6 43.19 40.25 -1.25
C ARG A 6 42.25 39.86 -0.13
N ARG A 7 41.44 40.80 0.34
CA ARG A 7 40.28 40.54 1.21
C ARG A 7 39.18 39.90 0.38
N LEU A 8 38.79 38.69 0.73
CA LEU A 8 37.58 38.03 0.21
C LEU A 8 36.34 38.68 0.79
N PRO A 9 35.28 38.96 0.00
CA PRO A 9 34.03 39.49 0.52
C PRO A 9 33.30 38.44 1.36
N GLY A 10 32.82 38.86 2.53
CA GLY A 10 32.11 38.00 3.49
C GLY A 10 30.86 37.39 2.86
N ARG A 11 30.81 36.08 2.92
CA ARG A 11 29.65 35.27 2.59
C ARG A 11 28.55 35.57 3.64
N ARG A 12 27.56 36.38 3.28
CA ARG A 12 26.35 36.55 4.09
C ARG A 12 25.63 35.19 4.13
N GLY A 13 25.72 34.51 5.25
CA GLY A 13 24.96 33.30 5.51
C GLY A 13 23.45 33.63 5.54
N ILE A 14 22.74 33.12 4.55
CA ILE A 14 21.27 33.13 4.54
C ILE A 14 20.86 32.01 5.48
N SER A 15 20.49 32.35 6.71
CA SER A 15 19.86 31.41 7.65
C SER A 15 18.44 31.11 7.14
N PHE A 16 18.27 29.94 6.53
CA PHE A 16 16.96 29.39 6.22
C PHE A 16 16.36 28.81 7.52
N GLY A 17 15.52 29.59 8.18
CA GLY A 17 14.69 29.08 9.27
C GLY A 17 13.56 28.23 8.69
N LEU A 18 13.74 26.92 8.66
CA LEU A 18 12.70 25.95 8.31
C LEU A 18 11.81 25.73 9.55
N THR A 19 10.72 26.47 9.64
CA THR A 19 9.71 26.22 10.69
C THR A 19 8.73 25.17 10.17
N LEU A 20 8.93 23.93 10.60
CA LEU A 20 8.04 22.81 10.30
C LEU A 20 6.84 22.85 11.27
N PHE A 21 5.67 23.28 10.81
CA PHE A 21 4.44 23.19 11.59
C PHE A 21 3.75 21.85 11.24
N VAL A 22 3.88 20.89 12.15
CA VAL A 22 3.16 19.60 12.04
C VAL A 22 1.84 19.74 12.79
N CYS A 23 0.73 19.94 12.07
CA CYS A 23 -0.60 19.78 12.64
C CYS A 23 -1.02 18.31 12.52
N VAL A 24 -0.99 17.60 13.63
CA VAL A 24 -1.57 16.25 13.75
C VAL A 24 -3.07 16.43 14.05
N LEU A 25 -3.92 16.27 13.04
CA LEU A 25 -5.35 16.10 13.22
C LEU A 25 -5.66 14.60 13.15
N ALA A 26 -6.08 14.02 14.27
CA ALA A 26 -6.61 12.68 14.35
C ALA A 26 -7.96 12.64 13.62
N GLY A 27 -7.96 12.07 12.43
CA GLY A 27 -9.11 11.85 11.58
C GLY A 27 -8.63 11.22 10.28
N THR A 28 -9.39 10.32 9.71
CA THR A 28 -9.13 9.64 8.43
C THR A 28 -8.98 10.66 7.29
N GLY A 29 -7.87 11.37 7.25
CA GLY A 29 -7.64 12.50 6.35
C GLY A 29 -6.24 12.47 5.76
N ALA A 30 -6.15 12.83 4.49
CA ALA A 30 -4.89 13.08 3.81
C ALA A 30 -4.06 14.12 4.58
N ALA A 31 -2.82 13.79 4.93
CA ALA A 31 -1.90 14.76 5.48
C ALA A 31 -1.64 15.86 4.44
N ARG A 32 -1.99 17.10 4.77
CA ARG A 32 -1.69 18.27 3.94
C ARG A 32 -0.50 18.99 4.56
N ALA A 33 0.61 19.05 3.87
CA ALA A 33 1.72 19.91 4.22
C ALA A 33 1.59 21.21 3.42
N SER A 34 1.47 22.35 4.10
CA SER A 34 1.53 23.67 3.46
C SER A 34 2.90 24.30 3.72
N PHE A 35 3.56 24.70 2.65
CA PHE A 35 4.82 25.44 2.72
C PHE A 35 4.52 26.90 2.38
N SER A 36 4.81 27.80 3.31
CA SER A 36 4.76 29.24 3.03
C SER A 36 6.14 29.74 2.62
N TRP A 37 6.26 30.27 1.41
CA TRP A 37 7.47 30.90 0.93
C TRP A 37 7.48 32.40 1.30
N PRO A 38 8.63 33.02 1.59
CA PRO A 38 8.70 34.43 1.97
C PRO A 38 8.23 35.42 0.89
N THR A 39 7.92 34.94 -0.32
CA THR A 39 7.33 35.72 -1.42
C THR A 39 5.81 35.65 -1.50
N GLY A 40 5.12 35.09 -0.50
CA GLY A 40 3.65 34.97 -0.47
C GLY A 40 3.05 33.88 -1.36
N ALA A 41 3.86 33.06 -2.04
CA ALA A 41 3.36 31.91 -2.76
C ALA A 41 3.09 30.75 -1.80
N THR A 42 1.84 30.30 -1.70
CA THR A 42 1.47 29.07 -0.97
C THR A 42 1.47 27.91 -1.94
N ALA A 43 2.39 26.95 -1.73
CA ALA A 43 2.33 25.66 -2.41
C ALA A 43 1.56 24.67 -1.53
N ALA A 44 0.40 24.20 -2.00
CA ALA A 44 -0.30 23.09 -1.36
C ALA A 44 0.28 21.76 -1.88
N VAL A 45 0.93 21.00 -1.03
CA VAL A 45 1.38 19.64 -1.35
C VAL A 45 0.33 18.68 -0.82
N SER A 46 -0.42 18.05 -1.71
CA SER A 46 -1.33 16.96 -1.35
C SER A 46 -0.61 15.62 -1.57
N THR A 47 -0.58 14.78 -0.54
CA THR A 47 -0.16 13.40 -0.71
C THR A 47 -1.31 12.59 -1.29
N ALA A 48 -1.09 11.93 -2.43
CA ALA A 48 -2.07 11.00 -2.98
C ALA A 48 -2.17 9.77 -2.07
N THR A 49 -3.40 9.36 -1.74
CA THR A 49 -3.66 8.12 -1.00
C THR A 49 -3.94 7.00 -2.00
N LEU A 50 -3.33 5.85 -1.81
CA LEU A 50 -3.69 4.64 -2.56
C LEU A 50 -5.08 4.17 -2.12
N ALA A 51 -6.03 4.13 -3.06
CA ALA A 51 -7.35 3.57 -2.81
C ALA A 51 -7.26 2.03 -2.63
N PRO A 52 -7.99 1.42 -1.69
CA PRO A 52 -8.04 -0.02 -1.53
C PRO A 52 -8.78 -0.70 -2.69
N VAL A 53 -8.64 -2.01 -2.78
CA VAL A 53 -9.51 -2.86 -3.59
C VAL A 53 -10.91 -2.87 -2.94
N SER A 54 -11.97 -2.79 -3.75
CA SER A 54 -13.34 -2.87 -3.28
C SER A 54 -14.00 -4.20 -3.67
N GLY A 55 -15.04 -4.60 -2.93
CA GLY A 55 -15.77 -5.85 -3.21
C GLY A 55 -14.90 -7.11 -3.13
N PHE A 56 -13.83 -7.09 -2.33
CA PHE A 56 -12.93 -8.24 -2.19
C PHE A 56 -13.65 -9.42 -1.55
N SER A 57 -13.72 -10.54 -2.25
CA SER A 57 -14.45 -11.74 -1.84
C SER A 57 -13.63 -13.00 -2.16
N ALA A 58 -13.93 -14.09 -1.45
CA ALA A 58 -13.30 -15.39 -1.62
C ALA A 58 -14.37 -16.48 -1.73
N THR A 59 -14.17 -17.43 -2.66
CA THR A 59 -15.02 -18.61 -2.81
C THR A 59 -14.15 -19.86 -2.80
N GLY A 60 -14.39 -20.75 -1.82
CA GLY A 60 -13.73 -22.05 -1.73
C GLY A 60 -14.42 -23.11 -2.60
N ALA A 61 -13.63 -23.93 -3.27
CA ALA A 61 -14.10 -25.06 -4.08
C ALA A 61 -13.09 -26.23 -4.01
N CYS A 62 -13.50 -27.41 -4.46
CA CYS A 62 -12.58 -28.52 -4.63
C CYS A 62 -11.64 -28.31 -5.82
N ASN A 63 -10.41 -28.82 -5.69
CA ASN A 63 -9.38 -28.81 -6.71
C ASN A 63 -8.84 -30.22 -6.95
N GLY A 64 -9.75 -31.16 -7.24
CA GLY A 64 -9.44 -32.59 -7.34
C GLY A 64 -9.55 -33.32 -5.98
N LEU A 65 -9.04 -34.53 -5.95
CA LEU A 65 -9.11 -35.40 -4.76
C LEU A 65 -8.26 -34.80 -3.62
N LEU A 66 -8.86 -34.70 -2.43
CA LEU A 66 -8.19 -34.30 -1.18
C LEU A 66 -7.56 -32.91 -1.17
N SER A 67 -7.82 -32.09 -2.18
CA SER A 67 -7.31 -30.71 -2.19
C SER A 67 -8.41 -29.71 -2.54
N ALA A 68 -8.27 -28.50 -2.04
CA ALA A 68 -9.20 -27.40 -2.30
C ALA A 68 -8.48 -26.26 -3.02
N LYS A 69 -9.28 -25.34 -3.57
CA LYS A 69 -8.85 -24.06 -4.13
C LYS A 69 -9.72 -22.95 -3.59
N ALA A 70 -9.22 -21.74 -3.64
CA ALA A 70 -10.00 -20.52 -3.40
C ALA A 70 -9.84 -19.59 -4.59
N THR A 71 -10.96 -19.08 -5.09
CA THR A 71 -10.97 -18.00 -6.07
C THR A 71 -11.26 -16.71 -5.33
N LEU A 72 -10.31 -15.78 -5.44
CA LEU A 72 -10.38 -14.45 -4.86
C LEU A 72 -10.73 -13.47 -5.98
N THR A 73 -11.72 -12.61 -5.75
CA THR A 73 -12.14 -11.60 -6.72
C THR A 73 -12.33 -10.26 -6.03
N GLY A 74 -12.05 -9.18 -6.75
CA GLY A 74 -12.26 -7.83 -6.27
C GLY A 74 -12.25 -6.82 -7.41
N THR A 75 -12.82 -5.66 -7.17
CA THR A 75 -12.72 -4.54 -8.12
C THR A 75 -11.37 -3.87 -7.93
N ALA A 76 -10.64 -3.68 -9.02
CA ALA A 76 -9.34 -3.04 -9.02
C ALA A 76 -9.37 -1.67 -8.33
N THR A 77 -8.24 -1.28 -7.72
CA THR A 77 -8.08 0.05 -7.15
C THR A 77 -8.31 1.14 -8.20
N THR A 78 -8.94 2.24 -7.79
CA THR A 78 -9.13 3.43 -8.64
C THR A 78 -7.88 4.29 -8.73
N SER A 79 -6.82 3.98 -7.99
CA SER A 79 -5.57 4.73 -8.02
C SER A 79 -4.76 4.40 -9.28
N ALA A 80 -4.74 5.32 -10.24
CA ALA A 80 -4.06 5.13 -11.54
C ALA A 80 -2.54 4.90 -11.43
N PHE A 81 -1.93 5.28 -10.29
CA PHE A 81 -0.50 5.10 -10.04
C PHE A 81 -0.16 3.80 -9.29
N ALA A 82 -1.14 2.96 -8.95
CA ALA A 82 -0.87 1.67 -8.33
C ALA A 82 -0.08 0.76 -9.27
N ALA A 83 0.97 0.10 -8.76
CA ALA A 83 1.81 -0.80 -9.54
C ALA A 83 1.29 -2.24 -9.55
N GLY A 84 0.45 -2.60 -8.58
CA GLY A 84 -0.10 -3.95 -8.44
C GLY A 84 -0.69 -4.17 -7.05
N TYR A 85 -0.76 -5.44 -6.66
CA TYR A 85 -1.31 -5.84 -5.36
C TYR A 85 -0.34 -6.72 -4.60
N LYS A 86 -0.45 -6.68 -3.27
CA LYS A 86 0.21 -7.61 -2.36
C LYS A 86 -0.86 -8.40 -1.62
N LEU A 87 -0.76 -9.72 -1.68
CA LEU A 87 -1.69 -10.66 -1.06
C LEU A 87 -1.00 -11.40 0.07
N GLN A 88 -1.59 -11.38 1.25
CA GLN A 88 -1.16 -12.19 2.39
C GLN A 88 -2.27 -13.17 2.75
N ARG A 89 -1.94 -14.47 2.76
CA ARG A 89 -2.83 -15.53 3.22
C ARG A 89 -2.62 -15.82 4.70
N PHE A 90 -3.71 -16.21 5.35
CA PHE A 90 -3.74 -16.73 6.72
C PHE A 90 -4.49 -18.03 6.74
N LYS A 91 -4.01 -18.97 7.56
CA LYS A 91 -4.64 -20.25 7.83
C LYS A 91 -5.01 -20.32 9.31
N ASN A 92 -6.28 -20.49 9.62
CA ASN A 92 -6.78 -20.50 11.00
C ASN A 92 -6.27 -19.29 11.82
N GLY A 93 -6.23 -18.10 11.19
CA GLY A 93 -5.79 -16.85 11.81
C GLY A 93 -4.27 -16.61 11.85
N ASN A 94 -3.45 -17.58 11.47
CA ASN A 94 -2.00 -17.41 11.44
C ASN A 94 -1.49 -17.14 10.01
N PRO A 95 -0.47 -16.29 9.81
CA PRO A 95 0.13 -16.09 8.49
C PRO A 95 0.56 -17.43 7.88
N ASP A 96 0.15 -17.66 6.62
CA ASP A 96 0.43 -18.90 5.88
C ASP A 96 1.12 -18.54 4.56
N GLY A 97 2.41 -18.78 4.52
CA GLY A 97 3.27 -18.40 3.40
C GLY A 97 3.73 -16.94 3.42
N SER A 98 4.52 -16.59 2.41
CA SER A 98 5.05 -15.24 2.21
C SER A 98 4.03 -14.35 1.50
N LEU A 99 4.24 -13.03 1.61
CA LEU A 99 3.48 -12.03 0.89
C LEU A 99 3.68 -12.20 -0.63
N THR A 100 2.60 -12.46 -1.36
CA THR A 100 2.61 -12.65 -2.81
C THR A 100 2.36 -11.32 -3.53
N THR A 101 3.18 -11.01 -4.53
CA THR A 101 2.98 -9.85 -5.38
C THR A 101 2.18 -10.25 -6.62
N LEU A 102 1.10 -9.54 -6.89
CA LEU A 102 0.23 -9.71 -8.05
C LEU A 102 0.35 -8.50 -8.98
N ASN A 103 0.69 -8.75 -10.23
CA ASN A 103 0.74 -7.77 -11.32
C ASN A 103 0.01 -8.36 -12.54
N PRO A 104 -0.59 -7.55 -13.42
CA PRO A 104 -0.72 -6.09 -13.39
C PRO A 104 -1.86 -5.59 -12.51
N VAL A 105 -1.88 -4.27 -12.27
CA VAL A 105 -2.87 -3.59 -11.42
C VAL A 105 -4.33 -3.71 -11.88
N SER A 106 -4.58 -4.06 -13.13
CA SER A 106 -5.91 -4.26 -13.69
C SER A 106 -6.62 -5.53 -13.19
N THR A 107 -5.88 -6.42 -12.50
CA THR A 107 -6.39 -7.72 -12.05
C THR A 107 -6.36 -7.83 -10.55
N ALA A 108 -7.53 -7.82 -9.93
CA ALA A 108 -7.70 -8.15 -8.51
C ALA A 108 -8.31 -9.56 -8.33
N THR A 109 -8.08 -10.45 -9.31
CA THR A 109 -8.57 -11.82 -9.28
C THR A 109 -7.38 -12.78 -9.25
N VAL A 110 -7.42 -13.74 -8.32
CA VAL A 110 -6.40 -14.78 -8.20
C VAL A 110 -7.05 -16.09 -7.75
N THR A 111 -6.54 -17.20 -8.23
CA THR A 111 -6.93 -18.54 -7.76
C THR A 111 -5.75 -19.15 -7.01
N GLU A 112 -5.96 -19.46 -5.75
CA GLU A 112 -5.03 -20.23 -4.95
C GLU A 112 -5.44 -21.70 -4.94
N THR A 113 -4.49 -22.59 -5.21
CA THR A 113 -4.69 -24.03 -5.29
C THR A 113 -3.94 -24.73 -4.15
N SER A 114 -4.14 -26.05 -4.03
CA SER A 114 -3.46 -26.88 -3.03
C SER A 114 -3.75 -26.46 -1.58
N LEU A 115 -4.95 -25.96 -1.33
CA LEU A 115 -5.43 -25.65 0.01
C LEU A 115 -5.89 -26.93 0.70
N ALA A 116 -5.76 -26.99 2.02
CA ALA A 116 -6.30 -28.07 2.82
C ALA A 116 -7.84 -28.02 2.82
N THR A 117 -8.48 -29.17 2.80
CA THR A 117 -9.93 -29.31 2.94
C THR A 117 -10.38 -29.00 4.38
N GLY A 118 -11.63 -28.58 4.57
CA GLY A 118 -12.21 -28.30 5.88
C GLY A 118 -11.49 -27.23 6.68
N THR A 119 -10.77 -26.33 6.02
CA THR A 119 -9.90 -25.34 6.68
C THR A 119 -10.39 -23.92 6.41
N SER A 120 -10.33 -23.09 7.44
CA SER A 120 -10.64 -21.66 7.32
C SER A 120 -9.42 -20.89 6.88
N TYR A 121 -9.56 -20.15 5.78
CA TYR A 121 -8.56 -19.23 5.25
C TYR A 121 -9.08 -17.82 5.24
N SER A 122 -8.19 -16.87 5.43
CA SER A 122 -8.47 -15.46 5.19
C SER A 122 -7.32 -14.82 4.41
N TRP A 123 -7.64 -13.77 3.70
CA TRP A 123 -6.71 -13.06 2.83
C TRP A 123 -6.82 -11.56 3.05
N ASN A 124 -5.65 -10.93 3.10
CA ASN A 124 -5.50 -9.49 3.12
C ASN A 124 -4.87 -9.05 1.80
N LEU A 125 -5.53 -8.12 1.11
CA LEU A 125 -5.11 -7.59 -0.17
C LEU A 125 -4.83 -6.09 -0.04
N TYR A 126 -3.69 -5.65 -0.54
CA TYR A 126 -3.24 -4.26 -0.54
C TYR A 126 -2.89 -3.84 -1.96
N ALA A 127 -3.37 -2.71 -2.44
CA ALA A 127 -2.74 -2.06 -3.58
C ALA A 127 -1.39 -1.48 -3.16
N TYR A 128 -0.39 -1.49 -4.04
CA TYR A 128 0.92 -0.92 -3.72
C TYR A 128 1.47 -0.05 -4.85
N TYR A 129 2.33 0.88 -4.45
CA TYR A 129 3.18 1.68 -5.34
C TYR A 129 4.49 1.98 -4.63
N GLN A 130 5.61 1.48 -5.15
CA GLN A 130 6.93 1.59 -4.50
C GLN A 130 6.88 1.11 -3.03
N GLY A 131 7.17 1.99 -2.05
CA GLY A 131 7.09 1.69 -0.62
C GLY A 131 5.71 1.94 0.03
N TRP A 132 4.69 2.34 -0.74
CA TRP A 132 3.38 2.71 -0.24
C TRP A 132 2.38 1.56 -0.41
N THR A 133 1.48 1.41 0.56
CA THR A 133 0.37 0.44 0.50
C THR A 133 -0.96 1.14 0.82
N SER A 134 -2.03 0.64 0.20
CA SER A 134 -3.40 1.07 0.52
C SER A 134 -3.84 0.55 1.90
N PRO A 135 -4.97 1.05 2.43
CA PRO A 135 -5.72 0.32 3.44
C PRO A 135 -5.98 -1.13 2.98
N VAL A 136 -6.10 -2.04 3.94
CA VAL A 136 -6.33 -3.46 3.67
C VAL A 136 -7.75 -3.71 3.18
N ALA A 137 -7.89 -4.58 2.18
CA ALA A 137 -9.13 -5.26 1.85
C ALA A 137 -9.02 -6.71 2.33
N SER A 138 -9.95 -7.16 3.17
CA SER A 138 -9.90 -8.49 3.79
C SER A 138 -11.10 -9.32 3.39
N THR A 139 -10.88 -10.63 3.22
CA THR A 139 -11.94 -11.61 2.98
C THR A 139 -11.58 -12.95 3.62
N SER A 140 -12.56 -13.84 3.77
CA SER A 140 -12.34 -15.19 4.27
C SER A 140 -13.25 -16.20 3.58
N ALA A 141 -12.80 -17.44 3.52
CA ALA A 141 -13.61 -18.57 3.09
C ALA A 141 -13.17 -19.85 3.82
N THR A 142 -14.12 -20.74 4.03
CA THR A 142 -13.83 -22.12 4.48
C THR A 142 -13.85 -23.01 3.26
N THR A 143 -12.82 -23.83 3.10
CA THR A 143 -12.74 -24.81 2.03
C THR A 143 -13.73 -25.97 2.30
N PRO A 144 -14.22 -26.67 1.24
CA PRO A 144 -15.03 -27.85 1.42
C PRO A 144 -14.41 -28.87 2.36
N ALA A 145 -15.21 -29.47 3.23
CA ALA A 145 -14.73 -30.46 4.21
C ALA A 145 -14.18 -31.73 3.55
N VAL A 146 -14.77 -32.11 2.42
CA VAL A 146 -14.36 -33.28 1.62
C VAL A 146 -14.34 -32.89 0.15
N CYS A 147 -13.29 -33.33 -0.54
CA CYS A 147 -13.15 -33.26 -2.00
C CYS A 147 -12.92 -34.69 -2.52
N LEU A 148 -13.85 -35.17 -3.33
CA LEU A 148 -13.88 -36.50 -3.93
C LEU A 148 -13.60 -36.46 -5.43
#